data_c13c8f99d8c19ca978bb463d053b72c7
#
_entry.id   c13c8f99d8c19ca978bb463d053b72c7
#
_cell.length_a   1.000
_cell.length_b   1.000
_cell.length_c   1.000
_cell.angle_alpha   90.00
_cell.angle_beta   90.00
_cell.angle_gamma   90.00
#
_symmetry.space_group_name_H-M   'P 1'
#
loop_
_entity.id
_entity.type
_entity.pdbx_description
1 polymer ?
#
loop_
_entity_poly.entity_id
_entity_poly.type
_entity_poly.pdbx_seq_one_letter_code
_entity_poly.pdbx_strand_id
1 'polypeptide(L)' 'MSKKKIIISSSDNKYFFLIKELHLSLKNNGILDEYDFAILDTGLDIKQKNYFKDHSVLIKNAEWNADVPK' A
#
# COMPACT_ATOMS: atom_id res chain seq x y z
N MET A 1 7.70 -15.84 10.11
CA MET A 1 8.19 -14.78 10.99
C MET A 1 7.49 -13.48 10.70
N SER A 2 6.97 -12.88 11.70
CA SER A 2 6.23 -11.64 11.47
C SER A 2 7.18 -10.46 11.36
N LYS A 3 6.79 -9.51 10.55
CA LYS A 3 7.53 -8.29 10.38
C LYS A 3 7.09 -7.30 11.44
N LYS A 4 8.03 -6.53 11.94
CA LYS A 4 7.72 -5.63 13.04
C LYS A 4 7.26 -4.28 12.60
N LYS A 5 7.58 -3.89 11.39
CA LYS A 5 7.31 -2.55 10.91
C LYS A 5 6.52 -2.60 9.63
N ILE A 6 5.76 -1.55 9.42
CA ILE A 6 4.94 -1.46 8.23
C ILE A 6 5.11 -0.07 7.64
N ILE A 7 5.21 -0.01 6.33
CA ILE A 7 5.26 1.24 5.61
C ILE A 7 3.88 1.48 5.06
N ILE A 8 3.30 2.62 5.39
CA ILE A 8 1.95 2.95 4.95
C ILE A 8 2.02 4.16 4.03
N SER A 9 1.35 4.04 2.91
CA SER A 9 1.25 5.13 1.96
C SER A 9 -0.19 5.21 1.49
N SER A 10 -0.59 6.30 0.89
CA SER A 10 -1.93 6.40 0.34
C SER A 10 -1.82 6.54 -1.17
N SER A 11 -2.84 6.07 -1.86
CA SER A 11 -2.84 6.16 -3.31
C SER A 11 -4.26 6.23 -3.82
N ASP A 12 -4.43 7.06 -4.83
CA ASP A 12 -5.64 7.03 -5.63
C ASP A 12 -5.21 6.67 -7.04
N ASN A 13 -6.15 6.74 -7.95
CA ASN A 13 -5.90 6.34 -9.31
C ASN A 13 -4.86 7.25 -10.00
N LYS A 14 -4.72 8.50 -9.57
CA LYS A 14 -3.74 9.41 -10.15
C LYS A 14 -2.33 9.11 -9.70
N TYR A 15 -2.16 8.68 -8.47
CA TYR A 15 -0.84 8.44 -7.90
C TYR A 15 -0.41 7.00 -7.99
N PHE A 16 -1.20 6.19 -8.67
CA PHE A 16 -0.91 4.76 -8.76
C PHE A 16 0.52 4.51 -9.26
N PHE A 17 0.95 5.20 -10.30
CA PHE A 17 2.28 4.99 -10.85
C PHE A 17 3.38 5.33 -9.86
N LEU A 18 3.18 6.41 -9.11
CA LEU A 18 4.18 6.81 -8.13
C LEU A 18 4.33 5.77 -7.02
N ILE A 19 3.20 5.25 -6.57
CA ILE A 19 3.23 4.25 -5.51
C ILE A 19 3.76 2.93 -6.03
N LYS A 20 3.45 2.60 -7.27
CA LYS A 20 4.00 1.41 -7.89
C LYS A 20 5.52 1.49 -7.97
N GLU A 21 6.05 2.64 -8.36
CA GLU A 21 7.49 2.86 -8.43
C GLU A 21 8.12 2.77 -7.04
N LEU A 22 7.46 3.35 -6.06
CA LEU A 22 7.94 3.28 -4.69
C LEU A 22 8.01 1.82 -4.24
N HIS A 23 6.99 1.05 -4.51
CA HIS A 23 6.95 -0.35 -4.11
C HIS A 23 8.11 -1.12 -4.77
N LEU A 24 8.34 -0.90 -6.06
CA LEU A 24 9.41 -1.57 -6.76
C LEU A 24 10.78 -1.18 -6.19
N SER A 25 10.94 0.09 -5.86
CA SER A 25 12.18 0.55 -5.28
C SER A 25 12.44 -0.11 -3.93
N LEU A 26 11.42 -0.19 -3.09
CA LEU A 26 11.56 -0.84 -1.80
C LEU A 26 11.90 -2.32 -1.95
N LYS A 27 11.27 -2.96 -2.92
CA LYS A 27 11.52 -4.36 -3.19
C LYS A 27 12.96 -4.58 -3.66
N ASN A 28 13.43 -3.75 -4.56
CA ASN A 28 14.76 -3.89 -5.12
C ASN A 28 15.84 -3.61 -4.09
N ASN A 29 15.53 -2.83 -3.08
CA ASN A 29 16.50 -2.52 -2.02
C ASN A 29 16.41 -3.46 -0.83
N GLY A 30 15.58 -4.48 -0.92
CA GLY A 30 15.47 -5.46 0.16
C GLY A 30 14.71 -4.99 1.37
N ILE A 31 14.11 -3.82 1.30
CA ILE A 31 13.41 -3.27 2.46
C ILE A 31 12.18 -4.09 2.81
N LEU A 32 11.54 -4.68 1.81
CA LEU A 32 10.33 -5.46 2.04
C LEU A 32 10.63 -6.80 2.73
N ASP A 33 11.89 -7.14 2.91
CA ASP A 33 12.24 -8.31 3.71
C ASP A 33 11.98 -8.07 5.19
N GLU A 34 12.02 -6.80 5.61
CA GLU A 34 11.83 -6.46 7.02
C GLU A 34 10.58 -5.64 7.28
N TYR A 35 9.98 -5.10 6.24
CA TYR A 35 8.81 -4.22 6.37
C TYR A 35 7.69 -4.76 5.53
N ASP A 36 6.48 -4.61 6.02
CA ASP A 36 5.31 -4.80 5.17
C ASP A 36 4.98 -3.47 4.51
N PHE A 37 4.30 -3.54 3.38
CA PHE A 37 3.88 -2.36 2.68
C PHE A 37 2.36 -2.37 2.58
N ALA A 38 1.75 -1.27 2.99
CA ALA A 38 0.30 -1.16 2.97
C ALA A 38 -0.09 0.15 2.29
N ILE A 39 -1.21 0.13 1.63
CA ILE A 39 -1.72 1.29 0.92
C ILE A 39 -3.11 1.60 1.41
N LEU A 40 -3.34 2.87 1.73
CA LEU A 40 -4.68 3.36 1.97
C LEU A 40 -5.31 3.70 0.64
N ASP A 41 -6.42 3.07 0.36
CA ASP A 41 -7.11 3.24 -0.91
C ASP A 41 -7.97 4.50 -0.82
N THR A 42 -7.54 5.54 -1.50
CA THR A 42 -8.30 6.79 -1.57
C THR A 42 -8.95 6.98 -2.93
N GLY A 43 -8.97 5.95 -3.75
CA GLY A 43 -9.60 6.03 -5.06
C GLY A 43 -8.96 5.14 -6.11
N LEU A 44 -8.41 4.01 -5.70
CA LEU A 44 -7.86 3.04 -6.66
C LEU A 44 -8.99 2.35 -7.40
N ASP A 45 -8.76 2.03 -8.67
CA ASP A 45 -9.73 1.21 -9.37
C ASP A 45 -9.43 -0.28 -9.12
N ILE A 46 -10.30 -1.13 -9.65
CA ILE A 46 -10.20 -2.56 -9.35
C ILE A 46 -8.93 -3.17 -9.91
N LYS A 47 -8.48 -2.71 -11.05
CA LYS A 47 -7.27 -3.25 -11.65
C LYS A 47 -6.05 -2.88 -10.84
N GLN A 48 -6.03 -1.66 -10.34
CA GLN A 48 -4.94 -1.18 -9.52
C GLN A 48 -4.89 -1.92 -8.19
N LYS A 49 -6.05 -2.16 -7.59
CA LYS A 49 -6.10 -2.95 -6.36
C LYS A 49 -5.56 -4.34 -6.58
N ASN A 50 -5.95 -4.96 -7.70
CA ASN A 50 -5.51 -6.31 -7.99
C ASN A 50 -4.02 -6.37 -8.22
N TYR A 51 -3.45 -5.35 -8.86
CA TYR A 51 -2.02 -5.28 -9.04
C TYR A 51 -1.30 -5.36 -7.70
N PHE A 52 -1.74 -4.54 -6.75
CA PHE A 52 -1.09 -4.52 -5.45
C PHE A 52 -1.31 -5.81 -4.68
N LYS A 53 -2.50 -6.39 -4.78
CA LYS A 53 -2.77 -7.66 -4.11
C LYS A 53 -1.89 -8.77 -4.65
N ASP A 54 -1.66 -8.78 -5.96
CA ASP A 54 -0.81 -9.79 -6.58
C ASP A 54 0.63 -9.66 -6.14
N HIS A 55 1.02 -8.48 -5.67
CA HIS A 55 2.38 -8.23 -5.21
C HIS A 55 2.49 -8.22 -3.69
N SER A 56 1.51 -8.80 -3.02
CA SER A 56 1.50 -8.95 -1.56
C SER A 56 1.48 -7.61 -0.83
N VAL A 57 0.91 -6.60 -1.45
CA VAL A 57 0.73 -5.31 -0.81
C VAL A 57 -0.62 -5.32 -0.09
N LEU A 58 -0.62 -4.89 1.15
CA LEU A 58 -1.86 -4.79 1.91
C LEU A 58 -2.63 -3.54 1.45
N ILE A 59 -3.93 -3.68 1.32
CA ILE A 59 -4.77 -2.56 0.93
C ILE A 59 -5.80 -2.34 2.00
N LYS A 60 -5.87 -1.11 2.48
CA LYS A 60 -6.84 -0.71 3.46
C LYS A 60 -7.75 0.34 2.88
N ASN A 61 -8.99 0.28 3.30
CA ASN A 61 -9.97 1.25 2.87
C ASN A 61 -9.77 2.55 3.63
N ALA A 62 -9.79 3.66 2.92
CA ALA A 62 -9.61 4.95 3.58
C ALA A 62 -10.81 5.34 4.43
N GLU A 63 -11.90 4.63 4.29
CA GLU A 63 -13.10 4.92 5.07
C GLU A 63 -12.93 4.72 6.57
N TRP A 64 -11.88 4.02 6.95
CA TRP A 64 -11.64 3.84 8.37
C TRP A 64 -11.56 5.15 9.12
N ASN A 65 -11.28 6.23 8.41
CA ASN A 65 -11.22 7.54 9.02
C ASN A 65 -12.55 7.96 9.61
N ALA A 66 -13.63 7.47 9.06
CA ALA A 66 -14.95 7.84 9.55
C ALA A 66 -15.18 7.32 10.97
N ASP A 67 -14.44 6.32 11.35
CA ASP A 67 -14.61 5.72 12.65
C ASP A 67 -13.71 6.32 13.72
N VAL A 68 -12.88 7.25 13.32
CA VAL A 68 -11.96 7.85 14.28
C VAL A 68 -12.74 8.74 15.25
N PRO A 69 -12.59 8.55 16.53
CA PRO A 69 -13.28 9.42 17.49
C PRO A 69 -12.77 10.84 17.36
N LYS A 70 -13.67 11.74 17.55
CA LYS A 70 -13.30 13.14 17.46
C LYS A 70 -12.97 13.70 18.83
#